data_40fee7fb66d241f16f561bdc90c606ca
#
_entry.id   40fee7fb66d241f16f561bdc90c606ca
#
_cell.length_a   1.000
_cell.length_b   1.000
_cell.length_c   1.000
_cell.angle_alpha   90.00
_cell.angle_beta   90.00
_cell.angle_gamma   90.00
#
_symmetry.space_group_name_H-M   'P 1'
#
loop_
_entity.id
_entity.type
_entity.pdbx_description
1 polymer ?
#
loop_
_entity_poly.entity_id
_entity_poly.type
_entity_poly.pdbx_seq_one_letter_code
_entity_poly.pdbx_strand_id
1 'polypeptide(L)'
;MLIFDLQAVGERLHAVRRRLGMTQAEVAEASGLSDRTYADIERGNVNMRIETVLKICKVFHITPDEILTRSDDPQSAKESELWERLNRCNSKDKETALQLLAVYLKSLD
;
A
#
# COMPACT_ATOMS: atom_id res chain seq x y z
N MET A 1 -17.32 7.54 17.99
CA MET A 1 -17.05 6.36 17.16
C MET A 1 -15.82 6.62 16.30
N LEU A 2 -14.85 5.74 16.38
CA LEU A 2 -13.66 5.85 15.54
C LEU A 2 -13.99 5.35 14.14
N ILE A 3 -13.83 6.22 13.16
CA ILE A 3 -14.02 5.86 11.76
C ILE A 3 -12.80 5.11 11.25
N PHE A 4 -11.62 5.47 11.76
CA PHE A 4 -10.36 4.83 11.37
C PHE A 4 -9.63 4.30 12.59
N ASP A 5 -9.06 3.10 12.44
CA ASP A 5 -8.17 2.52 13.43
C ASP A 5 -6.75 3.01 13.12
N LEU A 6 -6.27 3.94 13.93
CA LEU A 6 -4.95 4.56 13.71
C LEU A 6 -3.82 3.53 13.75
N GLN A 7 -3.95 2.51 14.59
CA GLN A 7 -2.94 1.47 14.66
C GLN A 7 -2.90 0.65 13.38
N ALA A 8 -4.07 0.30 12.84
CA ALA A 8 -4.16 -0.43 11.58
C ALA A 8 -3.61 0.40 10.41
N VAL A 9 -3.90 1.70 10.38
CA VAL A 9 -3.36 2.61 9.37
C VAL A 9 -1.84 2.63 9.46
N GLY A 10 -1.30 2.76 10.67
CA GLY A 10 0.15 2.76 10.90
C GLY A 10 0.81 1.47 10.44
N GLU A 11 0.18 0.34 10.72
CA GLU A 11 0.69 -0.97 10.28
C GLU A 11 0.72 -1.10 8.76
N ARG A 12 -0.30 -0.57 8.08
CA ARG A 12 -0.33 -0.58 6.62
C ARG A 12 0.75 0.31 6.03
N LEU A 13 0.98 1.48 6.62
CA LEU A 13 2.07 2.36 6.21
C LEU A 13 3.43 1.68 6.39
N HIS A 14 3.62 1.01 7.51
CA HIS A 14 4.83 0.26 7.80
C HIS A 14 5.07 -0.83 6.75
N ALA A 15 4.03 -1.57 6.40
CA ALA A 15 4.10 -2.63 5.39
C ALA A 15 4.48 -2.08 4.02
N VAL A 16 3.87 -0.98 3.59
CA VAL A 16 4.19 -0.34 2.30
C VAL A 16 5.62 0.16 2.30
N ARG A 17 6.04 0.83 3.38
CA ARG A 17 7.41 1.34 3.50
C ARG A 17 8.43 0.22 3.38
N ARG A 18 8.22 -0.87 4.08
CA ARG A 18 9.13 -2.02 4.04
C ARG A 18 9.17 -2.67 2.66
N ARG A 19 8.02 -2.77 2.02
CA ARG A 19 7.94 -3.31 0.66
C ARG A 19 8.75 -2.46 -0.32
N LEU A 20 8.74 -1.14 -0.13
CA LEU A 20 9.49 -0.22 -0.99
C LEU A 20 10.96 -0.10 -0.59
N GLY A 21 11.38 -0.74 0.48
CA GLY A 21 12.76 -0.69 0.95
C GLY A 21 13.18 0.66 1.52
N MET A 22 12.24 1.45 2.01
CA MET A 22 12.53 2.78 2.56
C MET A 22 12.66 2.74 4.08
N THR A 23 13.51 3.61 4.62
CA THR A 23 13.59 3.83 6.06
C THR A 23 12.55 4.85 6.50
N GLN A 24 12.25 4.89 7.80
CA GLN A 24 11.36 5.91 8.35
C GLN A 24 11.89 7.32 8.07
N ALA A 25 13.19 7.52 8.20
CA ALA A 25 13.81 8.81 7.94
C ALA A 25 13.63 9.25 6.49
N GLU A 26 13.78 8.33 5.55
CA GLU A 26 13.59 8.64 4.13
C GLU A 26 12.17 9.07 3.81
N VAL A 27 11.19 8.37 4.37
CA VAL A 27 9.78 8.72 4.17
C VAL A 27 9.46 10.06 4.82
N ALA A 28 9.95 10.28 6.03
CA ALA A 28 9.75 11.54 6.74
C ALA A 28 10.30 12.71 5.94
N GLU A 29 11.52 12.61 5.45
CA GLU A 29 12.16 13.65 4.65
C GLU A 29 11.36 13.93 3.37
N ALA A 30 10.98 12.88 2.65
CA ALA A 30 10.23 13.02 1.40
C ALA A 30 8.84 13.61 1.61
N SER A 31 8.25 13.38 2.79
CA SER A 31 6.90 13.88 3.14
C SER A 31 6.93 15.23 3.84
N GLY A 32 8.11 15.78 4.13
CA GLY A 32 8.24 17.03 4.86
C GLY A 32 7.91 16.91 6.34
N LEU A 33 8.07 15.74 6.93
CA LEU A 33 7.80 15.47 8.34
C LEU A 33 9.10 15.24 9.09
N SER A 34 9.06 15.42 10.44
CA SER A 34 10.18 14.99 11.27
C SER A 34 10.17 13.47 11.41
N ASP A 35 11.34 12.89 11.68
CA ASP A 35 11.47 11.45 11.89
C ASP A 35 10.54 10.97 12.99
N ARG A 36 10.47 11.73 14.08
CA ARG A 36 9.62 11.40 15.21
C ARG A 36 8.14 11.41 14.84
N THR A 37 7.71 12.41 14.09
CA THR A 37 6.32 12.53 13.66
C THR A 37 5.92 11.34 12.81
N TYR A 38 6.75 10.97 11.84
CA TYR A 38 6.45 9.81 11.00
C TYR A 38 6.45 8.51 11.79
N ALA A 39 7.42 8.34 12.70
CA ALA A 39 7.48 7.16 13.57
C ALA A 39 6.22 7.03 14.43
N ASP A 40 5.72 8.15 14.97
CA ASP A 40 4.49 8.16 15.77
C ASP A 40 3.27 7.79 14.92
N ILE A 41 3.25 8.19 13.65
CA ILE A 41 2.18 7.83 12.72
C ILE A 41 2.15 6.31 12.51
N GLU A 42 3.30 5.68 12.28
CA GLU A 42 3.37 4.23 12.11
C GLU A 42 2.96 3.47 13.37
N ARG A 43 3.21 4.03 14.55
CA ARG A 43 2.80 3.42 15.82
C ARG A 43 1.31 3.59 16.11
N GLY A 44 0.62 4.44 15.35
CA GLY A 44 -0.78 4.73 15.59
C GLY A 44 -1.02 5.65 16.77
N ASN A 45 0.00 6.43 17.16
CA ASN A 45 -0.09 7.32 18.32
C ASN A 45 -0.66 8.70 18.00
N VAL A 46 -0.74 9.06 16.73
CA VAL A 46 -1.22 10.38 16.31
C VAL A 46 -2.21 10.25 15.17
N ASN A 47 -3.17 11.17 15.15
CA ASN A 47 -4.12 11.27 14.06
C ASN A 47 -3.54 12.18 12.97
N MET A 48 -3.52 11.71 11.74
CA MET A 48 -2.99 12.48 10.62
C MET A 48 -4.03 13.45 10.08
N ARG A 49 -3.56 14.63 9.69
CA ARG A 49 -4.35 15.53 8.86
C ARG A 49 -4.46 14.98 7.45
N ILE A 50 -5.53 15.36 6.74
CA ILE A 50 -5.74 14.89 5.37
C ILE A 50 -4.55 15.22 4.49
N GLU A 51 -3.98 16.42 4.58
CA GLU A 51 -2.83 16.79 3.77
C GLU A 51 -1.60 15.92 4.05
N THR A 52 -1.42 15.49 5.30
CA THR A 52 -0.32 14.57 5.66
C THR A 52 -0.53 13.21 5.02
N VAL A 53 -1.76 12.69 5.06
CA VAL A 53 -2.11 11.43 4.39
C VAL A 53 -1.79 11.52 2.91
N LEU A 54 -2.19 12.60 2.25
CA LEU A 54 -1.95 12.77 0.82
C LEU A 54 -0.48 12.87 0.48
N LYS A 55 0.32 13.56 1.31
CA LYS A 55 1.77 13.66 1.12
C LYS A 55 2.45 12.30 1.22
N ILE A 56 2.09 11.51 2.22
CA ILE A 56 2.66 10.17 2.40
C ILE A 56 2.24 9.26 1.25
N CYS A 57 0.98 9.30 0.86
CA CYS A 57 0.49 8.51 -0.27
C CYS A 57 1.21 8.86 -1.56
N LYS A 58 1.51 10.13 -1.77
CA LYS A 58 2.26 10.58 -2.94
C LYS A 58 3.69 10.01 -2.94
N VAL A 59 4.35 10.01 -1.78
CA VAL A 59 5.69 9.42 -1.64
C VAL A 59 5.67 7.94 -1.96
N PHE A 60 4.66 7.22 -1.50
CA PHE A 60 4.53 5.79 -1.72
C PHE A 60 3.91 5.41 -3.07
N HIS A 61 3.39 6.38 -3.82
CA HIS A 61 2.65 6.14 -5.07
C HIS A 61 1.45 5.20 -4.88
N ILE A 62 0.71 5.43 -3.81
CA ILE A 62 -0.50 4.69 -3.47
C ILE A 62 -1.68 5.65 -3.32
N THR A 63 -2.88 5.09 -3.29
CA THR A 63 -4.08 5.88 -3.00
C THR A 63 -4.38 5.85 -1.50
N PRO A 64 -5.08 6.86 -0.96
CA PRO A 64 -5.47 6.83 0.46
C PRO A 64 -6.29 5.62 0.85
N ASP A 65 -7.06 5.06 -0.07
CA ASP A 65 -7.87 3.85 0.19
C ASP A 65 -7.03 2.70 0.69
N GLU A 66 -5.80 2.57 0.19
CA GLU A 66 -4.93 1.45 0.53
C GLU A 66 -4.49 1.45 1.99
N ILE A 67 -4.50 2.62 2.64
CA ILE A 67 -4.12 2.72 4.05
C ILE A 67 -5.30 3.01 4.97
N LEU A 68 -6.38 3.60 4.47
CA LEU A 68 -7.50 4.03 5.30
C LEU A 68 -8.62 3.01 5.39
N THR A 69 -8.81 2.18 4.37
CA THR A 69 -9.86 1.19 4.37
C THR A 69 -9.33 -0.16 4.83
N ARG A 70 -10.23 -0.95 5.38
CA ARG A 70 -9.86 -2.31 5.81
C ARG A 70 -9.59 -3.18 4.60
N SER A 71 -8.35 -3.58 4.46
CA SER A 71 -7.95 -4.63 3.54
C SER A 71 -7.59 -5.90 4.30
N ASP A 72 -8.24 -6.13 5.42
CA ASP A 72 -7.99 -7.31 6.27
C ASP A 72 -8.65 -8.56 5.71
N ASP A 73 -9.29 -8.47 4.55
CA ASP A 73 -9.81 -9.63 3.84
C ASP A 73 -8.62 -10.43 3.32
N PRO A 74 -8.43 -11.69 3.77
CA PRO A 74 -7.34 -12.53 3.29
C PRO A 74 -7.34 -12.69 1.77
N GLN A 75 -8.50 -12.64 1.15
CA GLN A 75 -8.64 -12.73 -0.28
C GLN A 75 -8.09 -11.50 -1.00
N SER A 76 -8.33 -10.33 -0.42
CA SER A 76 -7.79 -9.07 -0.94
C SER A 76 -6.25 -9.06 -0.88
N ALA A 77 -5.69 -9.58 0.21
CA ALA A 77 -4.24 -9.67 0.36
C ALA A 77 -3.63 -10.61 -0.70
N LYS A 78 -4.32 -11.73 -0.98
CA LYS A 78 -3.87 -12.67 -2.02
C LYS A 78 -3.92 -12.04 -3.40
N GLU A 79 -4.97 -11.28 -3.70
CA GLU A 79 -5.08 -10.57 -4.96
C GLU A 79 -3.95 -9.57 -5.15
N SER A 80 -3.66 -8.78 -4.11
CA SER A 80 -2.57 -7.80 -4.15
C SER A 80 -1.23 -8.47 -4.38
N GLU A 81 -0.99 -9.61 -3.73
CA GLU A 81 0.24 -10.37 -3.90
C GLU A 81 0.39 -10.88 -5.33
N LEU A 82 -0.68 -11.38 -5.92
CA LEU A 82 -0.67 -11.87 -7.30
C LEU A 82 -0.36 -10.75 -8.29
N TRP A 83 -0.97 -9.58 -8.10
CA TRP A 83 -0.71 -8.42 -8.95
C TRP A 83 0.74 -7.95 -8.85
N GLU A 84 1.31 -7.96 -7.64
CA GLU A 84 2.70 -7.60 -7.45
C GLU A 84 3.64 -8.58 -8.15
N ARG A 85 3.36 -9.88 -8.04
CA ARG A 85 4.16 -10.89 -8.71
C ARG A 85 4.09 -10.74 -10.23
N LEU A 86 2.90 -10.47 -10.75
CA LEU A 86 2.72 -10.23 -12.18
C LEU A 86 3.56 -9.04 -12.65
N ASN A 87 3.56 -7.95 -11.89
CA ASN A 87 4.30 -6.74 -12.25
C ASN A 87 5.82 -6.91 -12.16
N ARG A 88 6.29 -7.88 -11.39
CA ARG A 88 7.73 -8.20 -11.29
C ARG A 88 8.23 -9.11 -12.39
N CYS A 89 7.32 -9.76 -13.10
CA CYS A 89 7.70 -10.65 -14.19
C CYS A 89 8.31 -9.86 -15.34
N ASN A 90 9.15 -10.51 -16.15
CA ASN A 90 9.62 -9.92 -17.39
C ASN A 90 8.45 -9.78 -18.37
N SER A 91 8.66 -9.02 -19.44
CA SER A 91 7.59 -8.71 -20.41
C SER A 91 6.98 -9.95 -21.02
N LYS A 92 7.79 -10.97 -21.30
CA LYS A 92 7.33 -12.21 -21.93
C LYS A 92 6.43 -13.00 -20.97
N ASP A 93 6.85 -13.17 -19.73
CA ASP A 93 6.07 -13.91 -18.72
C ASP A 93 4.79 -13.17 -18.38
N LYS A 94 4.85 -11.86 -18.29
CA LYS A 94 3.68 -11.03 -18.03
C LYS A 94 2.66 -11.16 -19.15
N GLU A 95 3.10 -11.13 -20.38
CA GLU A 95 2.24 -11.31 -21.55
C GLU A 95 1.58 -12.67 -21.55
N THR A 96 2.35 -13.72 -21.27
CA THR A 96 1.81 -15.08 -21.18
C THR A 96 0.75 -15.20 -20.09
N ALA A 97 1.02 -14.64 -18.91
CA ALA A 97 0.06 -14.65 -17.80
C ALA A 97 -1.24 -13.94 -18.17
N LEU A 98 -1.14 -12.79 -18.84
CA LEU A 98 -2.30 -12.03 -19.27
C LEU A 98 -3.11 -12.78 -20.34
N GLN A 99 -2.42 -13.48 -21.24
CA GLN A 99 -3.09 -14.30 -22.25
C GLN A 99 -3.86 -15.46 -21.62
N LEU A 100 -3.27 -16.12 -20.62
CA LEU A 100 -3.95 -17.20 -19.90
C LEU A 100 -5.19 -16.68 -19.17
N LEU A 101 -5.07 -15.52 -18.53
CA LEU A 101 -6.17 -14.88 -17.84
C LEU A 101 -7.30 -14.51 -18.83
N ALA A 102 -6.95 -13.97 -19.99
CA ALA A 102 -7.90 -13.58 -21.02
C ALA A 102 -8.68 -14.80 -21.55
N VAL A 103 -7.98 -15.92 -21.77
CA VAL A 103 -8.62 -17.16 -22.23
C VAL A 103 -9.61 -17.66 -21.18
N TYR A 104 -9.19 -17.66 -19.91
CA TYR A 104 -10.06 -18.12 -18.84
C TYR A 104 -11.31 -17.24 -18.71
N LEU A 105 -11.14 -15.93 -18.71
CA LEU A 105 -12.26 -15.00 -18.60
C LEU A 105 -13.24 -15.13 -19.76
N LYS A 106 -12.71 -15.34 -20.97
CA LYS A 106 -13.54 -15.52 -22.16
C LYS A 106 -14.37 -16.80 -22.06
N SER A 107 -13.86 -17.83 -21.41
CA SER A 107 -14.58 -19.09 -21.23
C SER A 107 -15.78 -18.96 -20.30
N LEU A 108 -15.86 -17.89 -19.54
CA LEU A 108 -16.96 -17.62 -18.61
C LEU A 108 -18.15 -16.91 -19.28
N ASP A 109 -17.99 -16.40 -20.49
CA ASP A 109 -19.05 -15.69 -21.22
C ASP A 109 -20.01 -16.63 -21.90
#